data_6397aa469c9b8b3477256faab48aab79
#
_entry.id   6397aa469c9b8b3477256faab48aab79
#
_cell.length_a   1.000
_cell.length_b   1.000
_cell.length_c   1.000
_cell.angle_alpha   90.00
_cell.angle_beta   90.00
_cell.angle_gamma   90.00
#
_symmetry.space_group_name_H-M   'P 1'
#
loop_
_entity.id
_entity.type
_entity.pdbx_description
1 polymer ?
#
loop_
_entity_poly.entity_id
_entity_poly.type
_entity_poly.pdbx_seq_one_letter_code
_entity_poly.pdbx_strand_id
1 'polypeptide(L)'
;MTNPKILGDDASLPPASTKGGWLNDLNRARAAGPFLAAHPAPGTGPSTTAVHAGTHDDPRTGAVGTPIYQASTFVLNEGQYRSVEDGFARDRFIYSRYGNPSQWAVQEKLAALEGAESAIVFSSGMAAITSTVLALMDKGAHVVASSDLYGGTFNLFNQEFPTLGMSCTMVDSYDFDAIEAAIQPNTQMLYFEAITNPLLKVIDIPRLAEIAKRRNVRLVVDATFAPPVAMRTLDHGVDVVIHSASKYLNGHSDLIAGVAAGPRKLIDMIWPRLLNYGGSLDPHACFLLERGLKTLAVRMRAHEESALALAEFLESHPRVQKVFYPFLPSHPDYDTASRLLKNGTGNVTFFIEGGDAAAMRLVDALNIPKQATSLGGVESLISLPFNTSQATFTAKQRADVGIDPGCVRLSVGIEDAADLIADFDQALTAIYPAKEAAHA
;
A
#
# COMPACT_ATOMS: atom_id res chain seq x y z
N MET A 1 -3.62 -51.18 -12.99
CA MET A 1 -4.81 -50.61 -12.34
C MET A 1 -4.95 -49.20 -12.90
N THR A 2 -5.90 -49.02 -13.78
CA THR A 2 -6.18 -47.75 -14.48
C THR A 2 -6.85 -46.79 -13.53
N ASN A 3 -6.28 -45.66 -13.35
CA ASN A 3 -6.82 -44.55 -12.56
C ASN A 3 -8.17 -44.12 -13.16
N PRO A 4 -9.27 -44.03 -12.40
CA PRO A 4 -10.55 -43.60 -12.96
C PRO A 4 -10.44 -42.16 -13.43
N LYS A 5 -11.00 -41.88 -14.60
CA LYS A 5 -11.14 -40.54 -15.15
C LYS A 5 -11.84 -39.64 -14.13
N ILE A 6 -11.14 -38.69 -13.58
CA ILE A 6 -11.65 -37.71 -12.61
C ILE A 6 -12.48 -36.62 -13.30
N LEU A 7 -12.46 -36.57 -14.63
CA LEU A 7 -13.24 -35.63 -15.42
C LEU A 7 -14.22 -36.44 -16.29
N GLY A 8 -15.51 -36.26 -16.04
CA GLY A 8 -16.54 -36.69 -16.96
C GLY A 8 -16.34 -36.03 -18.34
N ASP A 9 -16.81 -36.67 -19.38
CA ASP A 9 -16.84 -36.13 -20.74
C ASP A 9 -17.78 -34.91 -20.77
N ASP A 10 -17.33 -33.76 -20.22
CA ASP A 10 -18.04 -32.52 -20.33
C ASP A 10 -17.72 -31.91 -21.69
N ALA A 11 -18.67 -32.02 -22.62
CA ALA A 11 -18.59 -31.50 -23.97
C ALA A 11 -18.46 -29.94 -24.04
N SER A 12 -18.50 -29.25 -22.87
CA SER A 12 -18.35 -27.80 -22.78
C SER A 12 -16.88 -27.36 -22.62
N LEU A 13 -15.95 -28.28 -22.31
CA LEU A 13 -14.53 -27.97 -22.25
C LEU A 13 -13.89 -28.22 -23.62
N PRO A 14 -13.06 -27.28 -24.10
CA PRO A 14 -12.33 -27.50 -25.33
C PRO A 14 -11.39 -28.72 -25.16
N PRO A 15 -11.20 -29.55 -26.20
CA PRO A 15 -10.38 -30.75 -26.09
C PRO A 15 -8.96 -30.37 -25.63
N ALA A 16 -8.52 -31.02 -24.56
CA ALA A 16 -7.20 -30.80 -24.01
C ALA A 16 -6.15 -30.99 -25.11
N SER A 17 -5.35 -29.97 -25.36
CA SER A 17 -4.30 -30.07 -26.35
C SER A 17 -3.24 -31.08 -25.89
N THR A 18 -2.69 -31.83 -26.82
CA THR A 18 -1.76 -32.92 -26.52
C THR A 18 -0.41 -32.47 -25.93
N LYS A 19 -0.13 -31.17 -25.94
CA LYS A 19 1.06 -30.59 -25.29
C LYS A 19 0.67 -29.30 -24.56
N GLY A 20 0.90 -29.27 -23.25
CA GLY A 20 0.60 -28.10 -22.43
C GLY A 20 -0.86 -27.96 -22.01
N GLY A 21 -1.70 -28.95 -22.24
CA GLY A 21 -3.09 -29.12 -21.86
C GLY A 21 -3.77 -27.91 -21.21
N TRP A 22 -4.04 -28.03 -19.94
CA TRP A 22 -4.74 -27.02 -19.16
C TRP A 22 -4.06 -25.64 -19.12
N LEU A 23 -2.69 -25.54 -19.18
CA LEU A 23 -1.97 -24.27 -19.28
C LEU A 23 -2.26 -23.53 -20.58
N ASN A 24 -2.44 -24.28 -21.68
CA ASN A 24 -2.85 -23.68 -22.95
C ASN A 24 -4.28 -23.18 -22.89
N ASP A 25 -5.14 -23.88 -22.17
CA ASP A 25 -6.51 -23.49 -21.97
C ASP A 25 -6.61 -22.25 -21.06
N LEU A 26 -5.75 -22.19 -20.03
CA LEU A 26 -5.57 -20.99 -19.23
C LEU A 26 -5.04 -19.81 -20.05
N ASN A 27 -4.03 -20.00 -20.86
CA ASN A 27 -3.49 -18.95 -21.73
C ASN A 27 -4.51 -18.48 -22.78
N ARG A 28 -5.34 -19.38 -23.32
CA ARG A 28 -6.44 -19.02 -24.22
C ARG A 28 -7.54 -18.26 -23.49
N ALA A 29 -7.95 -18.72 -22.33
CA ALA A 29 -8.94 -18.02 -21.51
C ALA A 29 -8.46 -16.61 -21.17
N ARG A 30 -7.16 -16.46 -20.84
CA ARG A 30 -6.56 -15.17 -20.57
C ARG A 30 -6.51 -14.24 -21.79
N ALA A 31 -6.23 -14.77 -22.98
CA ALA A 31 -6.27 -13.99 -24.23
C ALA A 31 -7.68 -13.57 -24.62
N ALA A 32 -8.70 -14.29 -24.15
CA ALA A 32 -10.10 -14.02 -24.44
C ALA A 32 -10.77 -13.06 -23.43
N GLY A 33 -10.10 -12.69 -22.33
CA GLY A 33 -10.66 -11.85 -21.26
C GLY A 33 -10.12 -12.21 -19.87
N PRO A 34 -10.78 -11.77 -18.78
CA PRO A 34 -10.36 -12.09 -17.43
C PRO A 34 -10.26 -13.61 -17.29
N PHE A 35 -9.08 -14.01 -16.92
CA PHE A 35 -8.59 -15.39 -16.90
C PHE A 35 -9.49 -16.33 -16.13
N LEU A 36 -10.08 -15.83 -15.14
CA LEU A 36 -10.62 -16.65 -14.11
C LEU A 36 -11.80 -15.97 -13.51
N ALA A 37 -12.76 -16.75 -13.24
CA ALA A 37 -13.85 -16.47 -12.39
C ALA A 37 -14.56 -15.13 -12.51
N ALA A 38 -15.78 -15.19 -12.17
CA ALA A 38 -16.67 -14.06 -12.10
C ALA A 38 -16.05 -12.91 -11.30
N HIS A 39 -15.67 -11.83 -11.97
CA HIS A 39 -15.58 -10.57 -11.27
C HIS A 39 -16.93 -10.28 -10.62
N PRO A 40 -16.95 -9.83 -9.37
CA PRO A 40 -18.19 -9.35 -8.79
C PRO A 40 -18.83 -8.31 -9.72
N ALA A 41 -20.16 -8.30 -9.77
CA ALA A 41 -20.87 -7.36 -10.62
C ALA A 41 -20.41 -5.91 -10.34
N PRO A 42 -20.40 -5.02 -11.36
CA PRO A 42 -20.10 -3.62 -11.16
C PRO A 42 -20.97 -3.03 -10.03
N GLY A 43 -20.36 -2.22 -9.14
CA GLY A 43 -21.05 -1.63 -8.00
C GLY A 43 -21.12 -2.52 -6.75
N THR A 44 -20.47 -3.68 -6.78
CA THR A 44 -20.35 -4.54 -5.59
C THR A 44 -19.53 -3.85 -4.49
N GLY A 45 -19.94 -3.99 -3.23
CA GLY A 45 -19.25 -3.41 -2.09
C GLY A 45 -17.84 -3.97 -1.87
N PRO A 46 -16.96 -3.23 -1.16
CA PRO A 46 -15.55 -3.57 -1.04
C PRO A 46 -15.28 -4.92 -0.37
N SER A 47 -16.12 -5.35 0.58
CA SER A 47 -15.98 -6.66 1.22
C SER A 47 -16.20 -7.81 0.23
N THR A 48 -17.23 -7.72 -0.63
CA THR A 48 -17.51 -8.73 -1.67
C THR A 48 -16.40 -8.73 -2.71
N THR A 49 -15.95 -7.54 -3.14
CA THR A 49 -14.83 -7.40 -4.09
C THR A 49 -13.56 -8.02 -3.52
N ALA A 50 -13.24 -7.75 -2.25
CA ALA A 50 -12.06 -8.30 -1.57
C ALA A 50 -12.07 -9.84 -1.52
N VAL A 51 -13.24 -10.45 -1.32
CA VAL A 51 -13.38 -11.92 -1.24
C VAL A 51 -13.30 -12.57 -2.62
N HIS A 52 -14.00 -12.03 -3.61
CA HIS A 52 -14.26 -12.75 -4.86
C HIS A 52 -13.40 -12.31 -6.06
N ALA A 53 -13.05 -11.01 -6.19
CA ALA A 53 -12.30 -10.55 -7.35
C ALA A 53 -10.95 -11.27 -7.45
N GLY A 54 -10.58 -11.70 -8.66
CA GLY A 54 -9.31 -12.40 -8.94
C GLY A 54 -9.19 -13.81 -8.35
N THR A 55 -10.08 -14.23 -7.43
CA THR A 55 -10.12 -15.61 -6.94
C THR A 55 -10.72 -16.49 -8.01
N HIS A 56 -10.12 -17.64 -8.26
CA HIS A 56 -10.66 -18.60 -9.22
C HIS A 56 -10.75 -20.00 -8.63
N ASP A 57 -11.79 -20.68 -9.03
CA ASP A 57 -11.94 -22.10 -8.73
C ASP A 57 -10.98 -22.89 -9.62
N ASP A 58 -10.26 -23.85 -9.04
CA ASP A 58 -9.41 -24.71 -9.85
C ASP A 58 -10.28 -25.66 -10.70
N PRO A 59 -10.25 -25.56 -12.03
CA PRO A 59 -11.11 -26.35 -12.90
C PRO A 59 -10.78 -27.85 -12.85
N ARG A 60 -9.64 -28.24 -12.31
CA ARG A 60 -9.22 -29.64 -12.21
C ARG A 60 -9.66 -30.31 -10.92
N THR A 61 -9.70 -29.57 -9.84
CA THR A 61 -9.98 -30.13 -8.49
C THR A 61 -11.26 -29.57 -7.88
N GLY A 62 -11.77 -28.46 -8.38
CA GLY A 62 -12.89 -27.72 -7.80
C GLY A 62 -12.50 -26.98 -6.51
N ALA A 63 -11.21 -26.76 -6.26
CA ALA A 63 -10.76 -25.99 -5.09
C ALA A 63 -11.27 -24.56 -5.18
N VAL A 64 -11.91 -24.07 -4.10
CA VAL A 64 -12.53 -22.72 -4.02
C VAL A 64 -11.51 -21.60 -3.97
N GLY A 65 -10.29 -21.86 -3.48
CA GLY A 65 -9.22 -20.89 -3.39
C GLY A 65 -8.24 -21.01 -4.55
N THR A 66 -7.62 -19.90 -4.93
CA THR A 66 -6.56 -19.90 -5.94
C THR A 66 -5.42 -20.83 -5.53
N PRO A 67 -5.04 -21.83 -6.34
CA PRO A 67 -3.88 -22.68 -6.05
C PRO A 67 -2.56 -21.89 -6.05
N ILE A 68 -1.59 -22.36 -5.27
CA ILE A 68 -0.23 -21.83 -5.32
C ILE A 68 0.51 -22.48 -6.49
N TYR A 69 0.87 -21.70 -7.49
CA TYR A 69 1.67 -22.16 -8.65
C TYR A 69 3.15 -21.93 -8.39
N GLN A 70 3.73 -22.71 -7.50
CA GLN A 70 5.16 -22.63 -7.13
C GLN A 70 6.02 -23.25 -8.21
N ALA A 71 6.13 -22.57 -9.35
CA ALA A 71 6.90 -22.98 -10.50
C ALA A 71 7.68 -21.80 -11.06
N SER A 72 8.92 -22.02 -11.49
CA SER A 72 9.73 -21.00 -12.18
C SER A 72 9.44 -20.92 -13.66
N THR A 73 9.04 -22.02 -14.30
CA THR A 73 8.88 -22.13 -15.75
C THR A 73 7.63 -22.91 -16.12
N PHE A 74 7.15 -22.72 -17.34
CA PHE A 74 5.93 -23.33 -17.87
C PHE A 74 6.21 -24.00 -19.20
N VAL A 75 5.43 -25.05 -19.53
CA VAL A 75 5.53 -25.73 -20.83
C VAL A 75 5.10 -24.77 -21.94
N LEU A 76 5.96 -24.58 -22.92
CA LEU A 76 5.71 -23.72 -24.07
C LEU A 76 5.11 -24.50 -25.25
N ASN A 77 4.23 -23.85 -25.96
CA ASN A 77 3.71 -24.30 -27.25
C ASN A 77 3.98 -23.25 -28.33
N GLU A 78 3.57 -23.53 -29.56
CA GLU A 78 3.78 -22.62 -30.70
C GLU A 78 3.24 -21.20 -30.44
N GLY A 79 2.08 -21.07 -29.79
CA GLY A 79 1.49 -19.75 -29.49
C GLY A 79 2.31 -18.92 -28.47
N GLN A 80 2.98 -19.58 -27.51
CA GLN A 80 3.86 -18.90 -26.58
C GLN A 80 5.18 -18.51 -27.24
N TYR A 81 5.73 -19.35 -28.13
CA TYR A 81 6.92 -18.99 -28.91
C TYR A 81 6.68 -17.75 -29.78
N ARG A 82 5.56 -17.70 -30.49
CA ARG A 82 5.18 -16.50 -31.26
C ARG A 82 5.05 -15.25 -30.39
N SER A 83 4.50 -15.38 -29.19
CA SER A 83 4.43 -14.24 -28.25
C SER A 83 5.79 -13.71 -27.84
N VAL A 84 6.83 -14.56 -27.82
CA VAL A 84 8.21 -14.13 -27.57
C VAL A 84 8.77 -13.37 -28.76
N GLU A 85 8.49 -13.83 -29.98
CA GLU A 85 8.94 -13.21 -31.24
C GLU A 85 8.28 -11.84 -31.46
N ASP A 86 6.98 -11.71 -31.11
CA ASP A 86 6.19 -10.47 -31.25
C ASP A 86 6.40 -9.44 -30.14
N GLY A 87 7.28 -9.73 -29.17
CA GLY A 87 7.43 -8.98 -27.94
C GLY A 87 6.48 -9.51 -26.86
N PHE A 88 7.01 -9.70 -25.65
CA PHE A 88 6.27 -10.34 -24.56
C PHE A 88 4.93 -9.70 -24.27
N ALA A 89 3.88 -10.40 -24.56
CA ALA A 89 2.59 -10.10 -23.99
C ALA A 89 2.62 -10.47 -22.49
N ARG A 90 2.32 -9.51 -21.63
CA ARG A 90 2.24 -9.64 -20.18
C ARG A 90 1.25 -10.73 -19.72
N ASP A 91 0.41 -11.20 -20.61
CA ASP A 91 -0.66 -12.17 -20.39
C ASP A 91 -0.30 -13.60 -20.89
N ARG A 92 0.97 -13.97 -20.83
CA ARG A 92 1.43 -15.34 -21.08
C ARG A 92 2.23 -15.88 -19.92
N PHE A 93 2.05 -17.16 -19.62
CA PHE A 93 2.87 -17.86 -18.64
C PHE A 93 4.03 -18.56 -19.38
N ILE A 94 5.23 -18.04 -19.19
CA ILE A 94 6.46 -18.54 -19.83
C ILE A 94 7.48 -18.84 -18.74
N TYR A 95 7.66 -17.88 -17.86
CA TYR A 95 8.57 -17.92 -16.72
C TYR A 95 8.02 -17.01 -15.62
N SER A 96 8.07 -17.42 -14.35
CA SER A 96 7.37 -16.73 -13.26
C SER A 96 7.76 -15.27 -13.05
N ARG A 97 8.98 -14.85 -13.45
CA ARG A 97 9.35 -13.43 -13.45
C ARG A 97 8.53 -12.60 -14.43
N TYR A 98 8.08 -13.18 -15.54
CA TYR A 98 7.22 -12.55 -16.54
C TYR A 98 5.74 -12.57 -16.13
N GLY A 99 5.32 -13.65 -15.50
CA GLY A 99 3.97 -13.84 -15.02
C GLY A 99 3.76 -15.25 -14.48
N ASN A 100 2.90 -15.34 -13.47
CA ASN A 100 2.54 -16.59 -12.80
C ASN A 100 1.05 -16.53 -12.45
N PRO A 101 0.30 -17.66 -12.51
CA PRO A 101 -1.13 -17.65 -12.18
C PRO A 101 -1.45 -17.08 -10.79
N SER A 102 -0.61 -17.37 -9.77
CA SER A 102 -0.80 -16.81 -8.41
C SER A 102 -0.57 -15.29 -8.38
N GLN A 103 0.44 -14.77 -9.10
CA GLN A 103 0.64 -13.33 -9.24
C GLN A 103 -0.57 -12.69 -9.92
N TRP A 104 -1.06 -13.33 -10.94
CA TRP A 104 -2.14 -12.77 -11.73
C TRP A 104 -3.45 -12.68 -10.96
N ALA A 105 -3.81 -13.72 -10.20
CA ALA A 105 -5.00 -13.72 -9.34
C ALA A 105 -5.00 -12.53 -8.36
N VAL A 106 -3.87 -12.29 -7.69
CA VAL A 106 -3.75 -11.17 -6.74
C VAL A 106 -3.72 -9.81 -7.45
N GLN A 107 -3.14 -9.70 -8.66
CA GLN A 107 -3.16 -8.47 -9.47
C GLN A 107 -4.57 -8.10 -9.90
N GLU A 108 -5.38 -9.08 -10.32
CA GLU A 108 -6.80 -8.88 -10.68
C GLU A 108 -7.61 -8.38 -9.47
N LYS A 109 -7.40 -9.00 -8.29
CA LYS A 109 -8.04 -8.58 -7.05
C LYS A 109 -7.69 -7.14 -6.67
N LEU A 110 -6.42 -6.78 -6.76
CA LEU A 110 -5.94 -5.43 -6.46
C LEU A 110 -6.47 -4.40 -7.47
N ALA A 111 -6.48 -4.73 -8.77
CA ALA A 111 -7.08 -3.88 -9.77
C ALA A 111 -8.57 -3.62 -9.50
N ALA A 112 -9.32 -4.67 -9.14
CA ALA A 112 -10.74 -4.53 -8.80
C ALA A 112 -10.98 -3.69 -7.54
N LEU A 113 -10.15 -3.85 -6.50
CA LEU A 113 -10.25 -3.06 -5.26
C LEU A 113 -9.96 -1.58 -5.51
N GLU A 114 -8.92 -1.27 -6.31
CA GLU A 114 -8.55 0.11 -6.67
C GLU A 114 -9.46 0.72 -7.74
N GLY A 115 -10.29 -0.07 -8.41
CA GLY A 115 -11.04 0.39 -9.59
C GLY A 115 -10.15 0.66 -10.79
N ALA A 116 -8.99 0.02 -10.85
CA ALA A 116 -8.00 0.16 -11.90
C ALA A 116 -8.27 -0.79 -13.08
N GLU A 117 -7.82 -0.43 -14.28
CA GLU A 117 -7.83 -1.33 -15.45
C GLU A 117 -6.82 -2.47 -15.29
N SER A 118 -5.76 -2.25 -14.51
CA SER A 118 -4.68 -3.22 -14.31
C SER A 118 -3.89 -2.92 -13.05
N ALA A 119 -3.30 -3.97 -12.47
CA ALA A 119 -2.33 -3.87 -11.39
C ALA A 119 -1.14 -4.79 -11.65
N ILE A 120 -0.04 -4.53 -10.94
CA ILE A 120 1.17 -5.34 -10.96
C ILE A 120 1.74 -5.43 -9.55
N VAL A 121 2.19 -6.63 -9.13
CA VAL A 121 2.77 -6.86 -7.81
C VAL A 121 4.28 -6.99 -7.88
N PHE A 122 4.94 -6.52 -6.81
CA PHE A 122 6.38 -6.45 -6.67
C PHE A 122 6.84 -7.09 -5.36
N SER A 123 8.10 -7.47 -5.30
CA SER A 123 8.75 -8.05 -4.12
C SER A 123 8.86 -7.09 -2.92
N SER A 124 8.63 -5.79 -3.11
CA SER A 124 8.58 -4.79 -2.03
C SER A 124 7.91 -3.50 -2.49
N GLY A 125 7.50 -2.65 -1.52
CA GLY A 125 7.01 -1.30 -1.81
C GLY A 125 8.05 -0.47 -2.57
N MET A 126 9.33 -0.53 -2.17
CA MET A 126 10.40 0.17 -2.88
C MET A 126 10.60 -0.35 -4.31
N ALA A 127 10.43 -1.66 -4.57
CA ALA A 127 10.47 -2.18 -5.93
C ALA A 127 9.32 -1.63 -6.79
N ALA A 128 8.12 -1.47 -6.21
CA ALA A 128 6.98 -0.84 -6.88
C ALA A 128 7.26 0.64 -7.18
N ILE A 129 7.75 1.41 -6.19
CA ILE A 129 8.08 2.84 -6.33
C ILE A 129 9.15 3.02 -7.41
N THR A 130 10.31 2.36 -7.25
CA THR A 130 11.45 2.51 -8.17
C THR A 130 11.09 2.11 -9.59
N SER A 131 10.41 0.97 -9.77
CA SER A 131 9.99 0.50 -11.10
C SER A 131 9.00 1.45 -11.75
N THR A 132 8.04 1.98 -11.00
CA THR A 132 7.05 2.95 -11.50
C THR A 132 7.69 4.24 -11.93
N VAL A 133 8.50 4.83 -11.06
CA VAL A 133 9.14 6.12 -11.32
C VAL A 133 10.09 6.02 -12.51
N LEU A 134 10.99 5.02 -12.53
CA LEU A 134 11.94 4.82 -13.62
C LEU A 134 11.29 4.35 -14.95
N ALA A 135 10.05 3.88 -14.91
CA ALA A 135 9.29 3.55 -16.12
C ALA A 135 8.61 4.76 -16.75
N LEU A 136 8.17 5.68 -15.89
CA LEU A 136 7.34 6.82 -16.30
C LEU A 136 8.13 8.12 -16.44
N MET A 137 9.43 8.10 -16.15
CA MET A 137 10.33 9.24 -16.28
C MET A 137 11.50 8.94 -17.22
N ASP A 138 11.86 9.90 -18.05
CA ASP A 138 12.99 9.82 -18.95
C ASP A 138 14.28 10.29 -18.27
N LYS A 139 15.41 9.98 -18.90
CA LYS A 139 16.70 10.56 -18.47
C LYS A 139 16.65 12.09 -18.59
N GLY A 140 17.08 12.80 -17.55
CA GLY A 140 17.02 14.27 -17.48
C GLY A 140 15.66 14.80 -17.04
N ALA A 141 14.70 13.94 -16.72
CA ALA A 141 13.41 14.36 -16.22
C ALA A 141 13.49 14.89 -14.78
N HIS A 142 12.47 15.66 -14.41
CA HIS A 142 12.28 16.24 -13.09
C HIS A 142 10.99 15.73 -12.46
N VAL A 143 11.00 15.53 -11.14
CA VAL A 143 9.83 15.22 -10.30
C VAL A 143 9.62 16.35 -9.28
N VAL A 144 8.37 16.72 -9.06
CA VAL A 144 7.97 17.50 -7.88
C VAL A 144 7.37 16.54 -6.87
N ALA A 145 7.89 16.54 -5.66
CA ALA A 145 7.50 15.58 -4.64
C ALA A 145 7.28 16.25 -3.28
N SER A 146 6.45 15.63 -2.43
CA SER A 146 6.26 16.07 -1.05
C SER A 146 7.57 16.02 -0.24
N SER A 147 7.78 16.99 0.65
CA SER A 147 8.85 16.91 1.66
C SER A 147 8.56 15.88 2.77
N ASP A 148 7.31 15.46 2.92
CA ASP A 148 6.84 14.54 3.96
C ASP A 148 6.85 13.06 3.51
N LEU A 149 7.75 12.66 2.62
CA LEU A 149 7.80 11.30 2.07
C LEU A 149 8.36 10.28 3.05
N TYR A 150 7.97 9.02 2.85
CA TYR A 150 8.66 7.88 3.42
C TYR A 150 10.17 7.94 3.15
N GLY A 151 11.00 7.67 4.16
CA GLY A 151 12.45 7.85 4.09
C GLY A 151 13.12 7.13 2.91
N GLY A 152 12.64 5.94 2.53
CA GLY A 152 13.14 5.23 1.35
C GLY A 152 12.89 5.97 0.04
N THR A 153 11.70 6.53 -0.12
CA THR A 153 11.34 7.34 -1.30
C THR A 153 12.09 8.67 -1.31
N PHE A 154 12.22 9.31 -0.14
CA PHE A 154 13.02 10.53 0.01
C PHE A 154 14.48 10.29 -0.42
N ASN A 155 15.10 9.21 0.02
CA ASN A 155 16.47 8.86 -0.37
C ASN A 155 16.59 8.56 -1.86
N LEU A 156 15.61 7.85 -2.45
CA LEU A 156 15.57 7.60 -3.89
C LEU A 156 15.63 8.91 -4.69
N PHE A 157 14.80 9.88 -4.32
CA PHE A 157 14.73 11.14 -5.05
C PHE A 157 15.93 12.08 -4.79
N ASN A 158 16.46 12.10 -3.58
CA ASN A 158 17.55 13.04 -3.22
C ASN A 158 18.95 12.47 -3.44
N GLN A 159 19.13 11.15 -3.34
CA GLN A 159 20.46 10.54 -3.43
C GLN A 159 20.67 9.79 -4.74
N GLU A 160 19.69 8.97 -5.16
CA GLU A 160 19.85 8.13 -6.35
C GLU A 160 19.54 8.86 -7.65
N PHE A 161 18.52 9.72 -7.70
CA PHE A 161 18.12 10.45 -8.91
C PHE A 161 19.24 11.27 -9.53
N PRO A 162 20.06 12.06 -8.77
CA PRO A 162 21.19 12.77 -9.34
C PRO A 162 22.18 11.85 -10.04
N THR A 163 22.42 10.64 -9.51
CA THR A 163 23.33 9.65 -10.13
C THR A 163 22.78 9.10 -11.45
N LEU A 164 21.45 9.10 -11.60
CA LEU A 164 20.75 8.67 -12.81
C LEU A 164 20.51 9.82 -13.80
N GLY A 165 20.99 11.02 -13.48
CA GLY A 165 20.81 12.22 -14.29
C GLY A 165 19.38 12.76 -14.27
N MET A 166 18.62 12.50 -13.21
CA MET A 166 17.29 13.05 -12.94
C MET A 166 17.35 14.04 -11.79
N SER A 167 16.29 14.81 -11.59
CA SER A 167 16.22 15.80 -10.51
C SER A 167 14.87 15.79 -9.80
N CYS A 168 14.85 16.29 -8.56
CA CYS A 168 13.68 16.41 -7.73
C CYS A 168 13.62 17.79 -7.07
N THR A 169 12.41 18.37 -6.98
CA THR A 169 12.12 19.49 -6.09
C THR A 169 11.15 19.03 -5.02
N MET A 170 11.59 19.10 -3.76
CA MET A 170 10.73 18.83 -2.61
C MET A 170 9.93 20.07 -2.24
N VAL A 171 8.64 19.88 -1.97
CA VAL A 171 7.69 20.95 -1.64
C VAL A 171 6.84 20.58 -0.43
N ASP A 172 6.33 21.58 0.29
CA ASP A 172 5.32 21.33 1.32
C ASP A 172 4.02 20.83 0.65
N SER A 173 3.46 19.75 1.16
CA SER A 173 2.24 19.13 0.64
C SER A 173 1.00 20.05 0.71
N TYR A 174 1.01 21.05 1.56
CA TYR A 174 -0.08 22.01 1.72
C TYR A 174 0.04 23.24 0.83
N ASP A 175 1.24 23.53 0.31
CA ASP A 175 1.48 24.71 -0.53
C ASP A 175 1.27 24.39 -2.01
N PHE A 176 0.02 24.40 -2.44
CA PHE A 176 -0.34 24.11 -3.83
C PHE A 176 0.21 25.13 -4.83
N ASP A 177 0.44 26.36 -4.40
CA ASP A 177 1.04 27.38 -5.25
C ASP A 177 2.54 27.11 -5.45
N ALA A 178 3.24 26.70 -4.38
CA ALA A 178 4.64 26.26 -4.47
C ALA A 178 4.77 24.96 -5.29
N ILE A 179 3.82 24.01 -5.14
CA ILE A 179 3.77 22.77 -5.96
C ILE A 179 3.70 23.14 -7.44
N GLU A 180 2.77 24.01 -7.82
CA GLU A 180 2.62 24.42 -9.21
C GLU A 180 3.80 25.23 -9.72
N ALA A 181 4.38 26.13 -8.91
CA ALA A 181 5.55 26.92 -9.24
C ALA A 181 6.83 26.10 -9.41
N ALA A 182 6.93 24.95 -8.70
CA ALA A 182 8.06 24.03 -8.81
C ALA A 182 8.08 23.22 -10.12
N ILE A 183 6.98 23.22 -10.89
CA ILE A 183 6.89 22.47 -12.15
C ILE A 183 7.74 23.18 -13.23
N GLN A 184 8.76 22.48 -13.69
CA GLN A 184 9.72 22.90 -14.74
C GLN A 184 9.32 22.34 -16.11
N PRO A 185 9.90 22.82 -17.23
CA PRO A 185 9.61 22.29 -18.56
C PRO A 185 9.90 20.77 -18.72
N ASN A 186 10.86 20.24 -17.97
CA ASN A 186 11.22 18.83 -17.94
C ASN A 186 10.55 18.03 -16.80
N THR A 187 9.63 18.62 -16.05
CA THR A 187 8.86 17.90 -15.03
C THR A 187 7.91 16.90 -15.70
N GLN A 188 8.00 15.64 -15.32
CA GLN A 188 7.16 14.57 -15.86
C GLN A 188 6.22 13.95 -14.82
N MET A 189 6.46 14.24 -13.52
CA MET A 189 5.72 13.59 -12.43
C MET A 189 5.52 14.53 -11.23
N LEU A 190 4.34 14.45 -10.63
CA LEU A 190 4.07 14.83 -9.25
C LEU A 190 3.99 13.53 -8.43
N TYR A 191 4.73 13.44 -7.33
CA TYR A 191 4.74 12.28 -6.45
C TYR A 191 4.39 12.67 -5.02
N PHE A 192 3.28 12.16 -4.49
CA PHE A 192 2.76 12.48 -3.16
C PHE A 192 2.29 11.23 -2.43
N GLU A 193 2.21 11.30 -1.10
CA GLU A 193 1.52 10.29 -0.28
C GLU A 193 0.09 10.78 0.01
N ALA A 194 -0.88 9.86 -0.01
CA ALA A 194 -2.28 10.21 0.26
C ALA A 194 -2.50 10.66 1.71
N ILE A 195 -1.83 9.98 2.64
CA ILE A 195 -1.72 10.34 4.06
C ILE A 195 -0.24 10.23 4.42
N THR A 196 0.34 11.28 4.99
CA THR A 196 1.77 11.36 5.26
C THR A 196 2.19 10.64 6.54
N ASN A 197 3.46 10.29 6.63
CA ASN A 197 4.09 9.66 7.79
C ASN A 197 5.16 10.60 8.40
N PRO A 198 5.13 10.93 9.70
CA PRO A 198 4.25 10.37 10.73
C PRO A 198 3.04 11.24 11.08
N LEU A 199 2.91 12.45 10.58
CA LEU A 199 1.95 13.45 11.06
C LEU A 199 0.53 13.28 10.50
N LEU A 200 0.30 12.27 9.65
CA LEU A 200 -1.01 11.89 9.12
C LEU A 200 -1.74 13.04 8.39
N LYS A 201 -0.99 13.96 7.77
CA LYS A 201 -1.56 14.99 6.89
C LYS A 201 -2.36 14.32 5.78
N VAL A 202 -3.60 14.73 5.55
CA VAL A 202 -4.45 14.20 4.47
C VAL A 202 -4.41 15.17 3.29
N ILE A 203 -3.83 14.71 2.20
CA ILE A 203 -3.58 15.55 1.03
C ILE A 203 -4.84 15.68 0.17
N ASP A 204 -5.12 16.90 -0.31
CA ASP A 204 -6.22 17.16 -1.25
C ASP A 204 -5.85 16.64 -2.65
N ILE A 205 -6.02 15.32 -2.84
CA ILE A 205 -5.68 14.63 -4.09
C ILE A 205 -6.41 15.22 -5.31
N PRO A 206 -7.73 15.53 -5.27
CA PRO A 206 -8.40 16.21 -6.39
C PRO A 206 -7.71 17.50 -6.83
N ARG A 207 -7.27 18.32 -5.89
CA ARG A 207 -6.55 19.57 -6.20
C ARG A 207 -5.19 19.32 -6.84
N LEU A 208 -4.44 18.31 -6.39
CA LEU A 208 -3.20 17.87 -7.06
C LEU A 208 -3.47 17.37 -8.48
N ALA A 209 -4.53 16.60 -8.68
CA ALA A 209 -4.90 16.08 -9.99
C ALA A 209 -5.27 17.21 -10.98
N GLU A 210 -5.93 18.28 -10.50
CA GLU A 210 -6.20 19.47 -11.32
C GLU A 210 -4.91 20.15 -11.77
N ILE A 211 -3.92 20.32 -10.87
CA ILE A 211 -2.60 20.87 -11.21
C ILE A 211 -1.90 19.97 -12.22
N ALA A 212 -1.82 18.66 -11.95
CA ALA A 212 -1.17 17.69 -12.82
C ALA A 212 -1.78 17.71 -14.25
N LYS A 213 -3.10 17.73 -14.34
CA LYS A 213 -3.82 17.81 -15.61
C LYS A 213 -3.55 19.12 -16.35
N ARG A 214 -3.62 20.27 -15.65
CA ARG A 214 -3.39 21.59 -16.23
C ARG A 214 -1.97 21.75 -16.78
N ARG A 215 -0.99 21.15 -16.07
CA ARG A 215 0.43 21.22 -16.40
C ARG A 215 0.91 20.05 -17.28
N ASN A 216 0.01 19.10 -17.62
CA ASN A 216 0.30 17.91 -18.40
C ASN A 216 1.47 17.08 -17.83
N VAL A 217 1.47 16.88 -16.51
CA VAL A 217 2.39 16.00 -15.77
C VAL A 217 1.61 14.86 -15.15
N ARG A 218 2.25 13.70 -14.93
CA ARG A 218 1.59 12.55 -14.30
C ARG A 218 1.48 12.75 -12.81
N LEU A 219 0.37 12.32 -12.22
CA LEU A 219 0.20 12.24 -10.76
C LEU A 219 0.34 10.80 -10.31
N VAL A 220 1.38 10.53 -9.52
CA VAL A 220 1.61 9.24 -8.86
C VAL A 220 1.43 9.43 -7.35
N VAL A 221 0.61 8.59 -6.75
CA VAL A 221 0.30 8.67 -5.32
C VAL A 221 0.61 7.37 -4.62
N ASP A 222 1.40 7.44 -3.55
CA ASP A 222 1.55 6.35 -2.61
C ASP A 222 0.38 6.40 -1.61
N ALA A 223 -0.50 5.40 -1.68
CA ALA A 223 -1.67 5.27 -0.82
C ALA A 223 -1.50 4.18 0.26
N THR A 224 -0.27 3.89 0.65
CA THR A 224 0.03 2.86 1.67
C THR A 224 -0.75 3.09 2.97
N PHE A 225 -0.91 4.34 3.41
CA PHE A 225 -1.69 4.70 4.61
C PHE A 225 -3.20 4.79 4.37
N ALA A 226 -3.64 4.86 3.11
CA ALA A 226 -5.04 4.93 2.71
C ALA A 226 -5.37 3.81 1.71
N PRO A 227 -5.48 2.54 2.16
CA PRO A 227 -5.79 1.42 1.26
C PRO A 227 -7.15 1.61 0.56
N PRO A 228 -7.47 0.86 -0.51
CA PRO A 228 -8.62 1.13 -1.40
C PRO A 228 -9.99 1.14 -0.70
N VAL A 229 -10.10 0.53 0.48
CA VAL A 229 -11.33 0.61 1.30
C VAL A 229 -11.44 1.92 2.07
N ALA A 230 -10.32 2.63 2.29
CA ALA A 230 -10.28 3.96 2.87
C ALA A 230 -10.39 5.04 1.78
N MET A 231 -9.61 4.93 0.70
CA MET A 231 -9.67 5.88 -0.41
C MET A 231 -9.18 5.23 -1.71
N ARG A 232 -9.98 5.29 -2.74
CA ARG A 232 -9.56 4.93 -4.10
C ARG A 232 -9.04 6.19 -4.80
N THR A 233 -7.72 6.39 -4.76
CA THR A 233 -7.10 7.60 -5.28
C THR A 233 -7.27 7.79 -6.79
N LEU A 234 -7.42 6.69 -7.55
CA LEU A 234 -7.69 6.73 -8.99
C LEU A 234 -9.04 7.42 -9.31
N ASP A 235 -10.05 7.29 -8.43
CA ASP A 235 -11.34 7.98 -8.60
C ASP A 235 -11.20 9.51 -8.49
N HIS A 236 -10.07 9.98 -8.00
CA HIS A 236 -9.75 11.40 -7.80
C HIS A 236 -8.75 11.96 -8.81
N GLY A 237 -8.48 11.22 -9.90
CA GLY A 237 -7.66 11.70 -11.02
C GLY A 237 -6.17 11.38 -10.91
N VAL A 238 -5.77 10.45 -10.04
CA VAL A 238 -4.42 9.90 -9.98
C VAL A 238 -4.16 8.99 -11.19
N ASP A 239 -2.98 9.09 -11.79
CA ASP A 239 -2.60 8.25 -12.93
C ASP A 239 -2.13 6.86 -12.50
N VAL A 240 -1.35 6.77 -11.42
CA VAL A 240 -0.89 5.49 -10.86
C VAL A 240 -0.90 5.58 -9.34
N VAL A 241 -1.55 4.61 -8.72
CA VAL A 241 -1.50 4.41 -7.27
C VAL A 241 -0.47 3.35 -6.93
N ILE A 242 0.30 3.60 -5.86
CA ILE A 242 1.31 2.68 -5.32
C ILE A 242 0.94 2.32 -3.88
N HIS A 243 1.25 1.08 -3.48
CA HIS A 243 1.17 0.64 -2.10
C HIS A 243 2.39 -0.21 -1.72
N SER A 244 2.86 -0.03 -0.51
CA SER A 244 3.56 -1.08 0.20
C SER A 244 2.52 -2.10 0.66
N ALA A 245 2.39 -3.20 -0.08
CA ALA A 245 1.40 -4.24 0.23
C ALA A 245 1.74 -5.03 1.50
N SER A 246 2.96 -4.84 2.05
CA SER A 246 3.38 -5.35 3.36
C SER A 246 2.55 -4.79 4.53
N LYS A 247 1.79 -3.71 4.31
CA LYS A 247 1.03 -2.96 5.30
C LYS A 247 -0.43 -3.46 5.34
N TYR A 248 -1.40 -2.55 5.37
CA TYR A 248 -2.83 -2.88 5.45
C TYR A 248 -3.31 -3.92 4.43
N LEU A 249 -2.78 -3.91 3.20
CA LEU A 249 -3.22 -4.84 2.16
C LEU A 249 -3.01 -6.30 2.58
N ASN A 250 -1.83 -6.62 3.09
CA ASN A 250 -1.55 -7.93 3.68
C ASN A 250 -2.14 -8.05 5.11
N GLY A 251 -1.77 -7.12 5.99
CA GLY A 251 -2.32 -6.97 7.33
C GLY A 251 -1.89 -8.01 8.37
N HIS A 252 -0.90 -8.85 8.09
CA HIS A 252 -0.50 -9.95 8.98
C HIS A 252 0.99 -9.97 9.32
N SER A 253 1.75 -8.93 8.97
CA SER A 253 3.19 -8.75 9.29
C SER A 253 4.10 -9.92 8.86
N ASP A 254 3.69 -10.72 7.87
CA ASP A 254 4.31 -12.00 7.48
C ASP A 254 4.87 -12.01 6.05
N LEU A 255 4.76 -10.88 5.29
CA LEU A 255 5.34 -10.76 3.96
C LEU A 255 5.80 -9.33 3.63
N ILE A 256 6.67 -9.23 2.65
CA ILE A 256 7.07 -7.99 2.01
C ILE A 256 6.56 -8.02 0.57
N ALA A 257 5.79 -6.99 0.18
CA ALA A 257 5.29 -6.84 -1.18
C ALA A 257 5.04 -5.37 -1.53
N GLY A 258 4.92 -5.10 -2.83
CA GLY A 258 4.51 -3.80 -3.38
C GLY A 258 3.48 -3.96 -4.47
N VAL A 259 2.77 -2.89 -4.77
CA VAL A 259 1.73 -2.84 -5.82
C VAL A 259 1.83 -1.52 -6.55
N ALA A 260 1.62 -1.54 -7.87
CA ALA A 260 1.23 -0.39 -8.67
C ALA A 260 -0.05 -0.73 -9.42
N ALA A 261 -1.03 0.19 -9.43
CA ALA A 261 -2.30 0.01 -10.14
C ALA A 261 -2.71 1.30 -10.88
N GLY A 262 -3.40 1.16 -12.00
CA GLY A 262 -3.82 2.28 -12.83
C GLY A 262 -4.28 1.84 -14.22
N PRO A 263 -4.31 2.77 -15.20
CA PRO A 263 -4.58 2.46 -16.59
C PRO A 263 -3.65 1.39 -17.15
N ARG A 264 -4.19 0.42 -17.89
CA ARG A 264 -3.42 -0.69 -18.44
C ARG A 264 -2.17 -0.23 -19.21
N LYS A 265 -2.31 0.84 -19.98
CA LYS A 265 -1.19 1.42 -20.74
C LYS A 265 -0.01 1.81 -19.85
N LEU A 266 -0.26 2.43 -18.71
CA LEU A 266 0.81 2.84 -17.79
C LEU A 266 1.42 1.62 -17.09
N ILE A 267 0.59 0.68 -16.66
CA ILE A 267 1.06 -0.55 -16.03
C ILE A 267 1.90 -1.40 -17.00
N ASP A 268 1.55 -1.44 -18.28
CA ASP A 268 2.34 -2.12 -19.31
C ASP A 268 3.68 -1.41 -19.59
N MET A 269 3.80 -0.10 -19.34
CA MET A 269 5.09 0.63 -19.36
C MET A 269 5.96 0.28 -18.13
N ILE A 270 5.34 0.01 -16.99
CA ILE A 270 6.04 -0.33 -15.73
C ILE A 270 6.56 -1.77 -15.76
N TRP A 271 5.83 -2.70 -16.37
CA TRP A 271 6.15 -4.12 -16.39
C TRP A 271 7.59 -4.45 -16.88
N PRO A 272 8.16 -3.85 -17.95
CA PRO A 272 9.55 -4.09 -18.35
C PRO A 272 10.56 -3.72 -17.26
N ARG A 273 10.28 -2.75 -16.40
CA ARG A 273 11.16 -2.41 -15.27
C ARG A 273 11.14 -3.50 -14.20
N LEU A 274 9.96 -4.06 -13.91
CA LEU A 274 9.86 -5.23 -13.03
C LEU A 274 10.71 -6.40 -13.60
N LEU A 275 10.60 -6.69 -14.89
CA LEU A 275 11.35 -7.76 -15.51
C LEU A 275 12.86 -7.57 -15.40
N ASN A 276 13.34 -6.35 -15.72
CA ASN A 276 14.75 -6.06 -15.83
C ASN A 276 15.41 -5.86 -14.46
N TYR A 277 14.68 -5.30 -13.48
CA TYR A 277 15.19 -5.09 -12.13
C TYR A 277 14.92 -6.26 -11.18
N GLY A 278 14.12 -7.24 -11.63
CA GLY A 278 13.91 -8.49 -10.91
C GLY A 278 13.00 -8.39 -9.69
N GLY A 279 12.18 -7.34 -9.58
CA GLY A 279 11.30 -7.11 -8.43
C GLY A 279 10.02 -7.95 -8.43
N SER A 280 9.98 -9.13 -9.06
CA SER A 280 8.78 -9.98 -9.11
C SER A 280 8.47 -10.62 -7.75
N LEU A 281 7.19 -10.72 -7.41
CA LEU A 281 6.73 -11.33 -6.17
C LEU A 281 6.66 -12.86 -6.31
N ASP A 282 7.07 -13.57 -5.27
CA ASP A 282 7.01 -15.03 -5.19
C ASP A 282 5.55 -15.54 -5.14
N PRO A 283 5.22 -16.71 -5.75
CA PRO A 283 3.86 -17.23 -5.77
C PRO A 283 3.27 -17.53 -4.38
N HIS A 284 4.07 -17.96 -3.41
CA HIS A 284 3.60 -18.18 -2.04
C HIS A 284 3.29 -16.83 -1.35
N ALA A 285 4.13 -15.82 -1.55
CA ALA A 285 3.83 -14.47 -1.07
C ALA A 285 2.56 -13.89 -1.73
N CYS A 286 2.31 -14.19 -3.01
CA CYS A 286 1.05 -13.83 -3.67
C CYS A 286 -0.16 -14.50 -3.01
N PHE A 287 -0.06 -15.77 -2.64
CA PHE A 287 -1.11 -16.48 -1.91
C PHE A 287 -1.39 -15.84 -0.55
N LEU A 288 -0.35 -15.51 0.22
CA LEU A 288 -0.51 -14.85 1.53
C LEU A 288 -1.15 -13.46 1.35
N LEU A 289 -0.71 -12.68 0.36
CA LEU A 289 -1.29 -11.39 0.05
C LEU A 289 -2.77 -11.51 -0.38
N GLU A 290 -3.10 -12.45 -1.26
CA GLU A 290 -4.50 -12.71 -1.64
C GLU A 290 -5.36 -13.07 -0.42
N ARG A 291 -4.84 -13.92 0.47
CA ARG A 291 -5.51 -14.29 1.72
C ARG A 291 -5.72 -13.08 2.62
N GLY A 292 -4.71 -12.22 2.79
CA GLY A 292 -4.80 -10.98 3.56
C GLY A 292 -5.84 -10.00 3.01
N LEU A 293 -5.88 -9.84 1.69
CA LEU A 293 -6.85 -8.97 1.01
C LEU A 293 -8.30 -9.38 1.27
N LYS A 294 -8.61 -10.68 1.38
CA LYS A 294 -9.98 -11.16 1.64
C LYS A 294 -10.60 -10.61 2.92
N THR A 295 -9.78 -10.22 3.89
CA THR A 295 -10.23 -9.64 5.17
C THR A 295 -9.96 -8.14 5.28
N LEU A 296 -9.45 -7.49 4.23
CA LEU A 296 -9.06 -6.07 4.27
C LEU A 296 -10.19 -5.17 4.81
N ALA A 297 -11.38 -5.27 4.25
CA ALA A 297 -12.50 -4.40 4.63
C ALA A 297 -12.96 -4.62 6.09
N VAL A 298 -12.89 -5.84 6.60
CA VAL A 298 -13.21 -6.15 8.01
C VAL A 298 -12.14 -5.58 8.94
N ARG A 299 -10.88 -5.82 8.62
CA ARG A 299 -9.75 -5.31 9.42
C ARG A 299 -9.75 -3.78 9.47
N MET A 300 -9.98 -3.13 8.34
CA MET A 300 -9.98 -1.66 8.29
C MET A 300 -11.08 -1.05 9.17
N ARG A 301 -12.27 -1.68 9.29
CA ARG A 301 -13.28 -1.22 10.25
C ARG A 301 -12.81 -1.35 11.70
N ALA A 302 -12.25 -2.51 12.05
CA ALA A 302 -11.72 -2.73 13.40
C ALA A 302 -10.55 -1.77 13.72
N HIS A 303 -9.63 -1.57 12.78
CA HIS A 303 -8.56 -0.57 12.93
C HIS A 303 -9.09 0.84 13.21
N GLU A 304 -10.09 1.28 12.43
CA GLU A 304 -10.70 2.60 12.61
C GLU A 304 -11.39 2.75 13.95
N GLU A 305 -12.24 1.76 14.33
CA GLU A 305 -12.98 1.77 15.59
C GLU A 305 -12.02 1.87 16.79
N SER A 306 -10.98 1.03 16.83
CA SER A 306 -10.00 1.05 17.91
C SER A 306 -9.12 2.30 17.89
N ALA A 307 -8.72 2.77 16.70
CA ALA A 307 -7.88 3.95 16.56
C ALA A 307 -8.61 5.25 16.94
N LEU A 308 -9.87 5.39 16.54
CA LEU A 308 -10.68 6.55 16.90
C LEU A 308 -10.89 6.62 18.42
N ALA A 309 -11.34 5.51 19.02
CA ALA A 309 -11.57 5.46 20.47
C ALA A 309 -10.28 5.78 21.27
N LEU A 310 -9.15 5.24 20.83
CA LEU A 310 -7.88 5.53 21.49
C LEU A 310 -7.40 6.97 21.23
N ALA A 311 -7.63 7.52 20.04
CA ALA A 311 -7.28 8.90 19.72
C ALA A 311 -8.08 9.90 20.56
N GLU A 312 -9.39 9.66 20.75
CA GLU A 312 -10.25 10.46 21.64
C GLU A 312 -9.81 10.39 23.11
N PHE A 313 -9.46 9.18 23.60
CA PHE A 313 -8.87 9.02 24.92
C PHE A 313 -7.58 9.82 25.08
N LEU A 314 -6.64 9.67 24.14
CA LEU A 314 -5.36 10.37 24.17
C LEU A 314 -5.54 11.91 24.10
N GLU A 315 -6.47 12.39 23.27
CA GLU A 315 -6.76 13.84 23.16
C GLU A 315 -7.28 14.43 24.47
N SER A 316 -8.05 13.64 25.23
CA SER A 316 -8.57 14.06 26.54
C SER A 316 -7.57 13.94 27.69
N HIS A 317 -6.45 13.24 27.46
CA HIS A 317 -5.50 12.92 28.54
C HIS A 317 -4.60 14.13 28.89
N PRO A 318 -4.46 14.54 30.17
CA PRO A 318 -3.78 15.79 30.57
C PRO A 318 -2.26 15.80 30.29
N ARG A 319 -1.65 14.67 29.98
CA ARG A 319 -0.22 14.52 29.68
C ARG A 319 0.06 14.42 28.18
N VAL A 320 -0.98 14.39 27.37
CA VAL A 320 -0.87 14.42 25.92
C VAL A 320 -1.09 15.86 25.45
N GLN A 321 -0.14 16.35 24.67
CA GLN A 321 -0.12 17.75 24.21
C GLN A 321 -0.89 17.93 22.91
N LYS A 322 -0.86 16.91 22.03
CA LYS A 322 -1.41 16.97 20.69
C LYS A 322 -1.64 15.55 20.16
N VAL A 323 -2.74 15.38 19.44
CA VAL A 323 -3.07 14.13 18.76
C VAL A 323 -3.37 14.42 17.29
N PHE A 324 -2.84 13.58 16.40
CA PHE A 324 -3.18 13.58 14.98
C PHE A 324 -3.88 12.27 14.65
N TYR A 325 -5.12 12.35 14.25
CA TYR A 325 -5.91 11.28 13.68
C TYR A 325 -6.93 11.89 12.71
N PRO A 326 -7.03 11.42 11.45
CA PRO A 326 -7.78 12.12 10.40
C PRO A 326 -9.25 12.41 10.71
N PHE A 327 -9.89 11.59 11.57
CA PHE A 327 -11.30 11.72 11.95
C PHE A 327 -11.51 12.35 13.33
N LEU A 328 -10.49 12.91 13.96
CA LEU A 328 -10.69 13.82 15.09
C LEU A 328 -11.07 15.21 14.56
N PRO A 329 -12.11 15.85 15.11
CA PRO A 329 -12.48 17.23 14.72
C PRO A 329 -11.36 18.28 14.90
N SER A 330 -10.41 18.02 15.79
CA SER A 330 -9.22 18.84 16.03
C SER A 330 -8.12 18.67 14.97
N HIS A 331 -8.22 17.65 14.12
CA HIS A 331 -7.20 17.40 13.08
C HIS A 331 -7.22 18.53 12.04
N PRO A 332 -6.05 19.09 11.64
CA PRO A 332 -6.02 20.21 10.69
C PRO A 332 -6.72 19.91 9.35
N ASP A 333 -6.71 18.66 8.93
CA ASP A 333 -7.31 18.22 7.65
C ASP A 333 -8.66 17.49 7.84
N TYR A 334 -9.36 17.69 8.96
CA TYR A 334 -10.62 17.01 9.24
C TYR A 334 -11.63 17.13 8.09
N ASP A 335 -11.79 18.32 7.53
CA ASP A 335 -12.71 18.57 6.40
C ASP A 335 -12.27 17.83 5.14
N THR A 336 -10.97 17.81 4.84
CA THR A 336 -10.42 17.08 3.69
C THR A 336 -10.56 15.56 3.91
N ALA A 337 -10.24 15.08 5.11
CA ALA A 337 -10.40 13.69 5.49
C ALA A 337 -11.87 13.23 5.38
N SER A 338 -12.79 13.98 5.96
CA SER A 338 -14.23 13.69 5.92
C SER A 338 -14.80 13.66 4.49
N ARG A 339 -14.23 14.43 3.58
CA ARG A 339 -14.63 14.47 2.17
C ARG A 339 -14.05 13.33 1.35
N LEU A 340 -12.81 12.94 1.61
CA LEU A 340 -12.06 12.01 0.76
C LEU A 340 -11.99 10.59 1.31
N LEU A 341 -11.91 10.42 2.63
CA LEU A 341 -11.74 9.13 3.27
C LEU A 341 -13.11 8.50 3.63
N LYS A 342 -13.22 7.21 3.40
CA LYS A 342 -14.34 6.37 3.87
C LYS A 342 -14.01 5.65 5.17
N ASN A 343 -12.76 5.76 5.63
CA ASN A 343 -12.23 5.09 6.81
C ASN A 343 -11.01 5.88 7.30
N GLY A 344 -10.94 6.16 8.61
CA GLY A 344 -9.87 6.93 9.24
C GLY A 344 -8.54 6.19 9.38
N THR A 345 -8.50 4.93 9.01
CA THR A 345 -7.36 4.01 9.14
C THR A 345 -6.97 3.70 10.59
N GLY A 346 -5.84 3.04 10.79
CA GLY A 346 -5.40 2.59 12.13
C GLY A 346 -4.17 3.33 12.67
N ASN A 347 -3.73 4.43 12.04
CA ASN A 347 -2.56 5.15 12.55
C ASN A 347 -2.99 6.35 13.39
N VAL A 348 -2.36 6.50 14.57
CA VAL A 348 -2.49 7.63 15.48
C VAL A 348 -1.11 8.17 15.79
N THR A 349 -0.92 9.48 15.68
CA THR A 349 0.31 10.14 16.11
C THR A 349 -0.02 11.14 17.20
N PHE A 350 0.77 11.13 18.28
CA PHE A 350 0.55 12.01 19.40
C PHE A 350 1.86 12.49 20.01
N PHE A 351 1.79 13.56 20.80
CA PHE A 351 2.91 14.18 21.47
C PHE A 351 2.64 14.22 22.97
N ILE A 352 3.63 13.81 23.77
CA ILE A 352 3.50 13.81 25.23
C ILE A 352 4.44 14.81 25.90
N GLU A 353 4.06 15.24 27.09
CA GLU A 353 4.93 16.07 27.94
C GLU A 353 6.25 15.38 28.28
N GLY A 354 7.32 16.14 28.40
CA GLY A 354 8.63 15.62 28.79
C GLY A 354 9.49 15.10 27.64
N GLY A 355 9.02 15.29 26.38
CA GLY A 355 9.80 15.07 25.16
C GLY A 355 10.18 13.60 24.92
N ASP A 356 11.24 13.38 24.14
CA ASP A 356 11.66 12.05 23.68
C ASP A 356 11.98 11.09 24.85
N ALA A 357 12.52 11.62 25.95
CA ALA A 357 12.80 10.79 27.13
C ALA A 357 11.53 10.25 27.82
N ALA A 358 10.45 11.04 27.84
CA ALA A 358 9.17 10.57 28.32
C ALA A 358 8.51 9.60 27.34
N ALA A 359 8.63 9.85 26.03
CA ALA A 359 8.14 8.94 24.99
C ALA A 359 8.81 7.57 25.07
N MET A 360 10.12 7.49 25.33
CA MET A 360 10.81 6.22 25.55
C MET A 360 10.26 5.48 26.77
N ARG A 361 10.08 6.17 27.92
CA ARG A 361 9.50 5.53 29.11
C ARG A 361 8.06 5.06 28.88
N LEU A 362 7.25 5.81 28.11
CA LEU A 362 5.90 5.37 27.74
C LEU A 362 5.94 4.05 26.99
N VAL A 363 6.77 3.96 25.96
CA VAL A 363 6.90 2.74 25.15
C VAL A 363 7.35 1.55 26.01
N ASP A 364 8.27 1.77 26.95
CA ASP A 364 8.74 0.72 27.87
C ASP A 364 7.68 0.29 28.90
N ALA A 365 6.72 1.15 29.22
CA ALA A 365 5.64 0.88 30.20
C ALA A 365 4.40 0.21 29.57
N LEU A 366 4.26 0.23 28.26
CA LEU A 366 3.16 -0.42 27.55
C LEU A 366 3.35 -1.94 27.48
N ASN A 367 2.24 -2.67 27.58
CA ASN A 367 2.23 -4.14 27.55
C ASN A 367 1.71 -4.72 26.23
N ILE A 368 0.75 -4.05 25.58
CA ILE A 368 0.08 -4.56 24.37
C ILE A 368 0.82 -4.15 23.10
N PRO A 369 0.99 -2.85 22.76
CA PRO A 369 1.69 -2.47 21.55
C PRO A 369 3.15 -2.93 21.55
N LYS A 370 3.59 -3.52 20.44
CA LYS A 370 4.99 -3.93 20.28
C LYS A 370 5.84 -2.78 19.77
N GLN A 371 7.00 -2.55 20.37
CA GLN A 371 7.96 -1.58 19.88
C GLN A 371 8.59 -2.11 18.58
N ALA A 372 8.08 -1.64 17.45
CA ALA A 372 8.55 -2.07 16.14
C ALA A 372 8.27 -1.00 15.09
N THR A 373 9.01 -1.07 14.00
CA THR A 373 8.68 -0.36 12.76
C THR A 373 7.53 -1.06 12.03
N SER A 374 7.06 -0.50 10.92
CA SER A 374 5.92 -0.97 10.14
C SER A 374 4.58 -0.42 10.65
N LEU A 375 3.49 -0.89 10.05
CA LEU A 375 2.10 -0.51 10.37
C LEU A 375 1.11 -1.44 9.67
N GLY A 376 -0.16 -1.36 10.06
CA GLY A 376 -1.28 -1.98 9.37
C GLY A 376 -1.38 -3.49 9.54
N GLY A 377 -0.63 -4.07 10.50
CA GLY A 377 -0.81 -5.45 10.96
C GLY A 377 -1.99 -5.57 11.92
N VAL A 378 -2.43 -6.81 12.18
CA VAL A 378 -3.49 -7.11 13.16
C VAL A 378 -3.06 -6.79 14.58
N GLU A 379 -1.77 -6.78 14.88
CA GLU A 379 -1.17 -6.37 16.15
C GLU A 379 -0.88 -4.87 16.16
N SER A 380 -1.01 -4.24 17.32
CA SER A 380 -0.60 -2.85 17.55
C SER A 380 0.92 -2.70 17.59
N LEU A 381 1.45 -1.74 16.81
CA LEU A 381 2.87 -1.41 16.76
C LEU A 381 3.10 0.04 17.14
N ILE A 382 4.08 0.30 18.00
CA ILE A 382 4.46 1.63 18.44
C ILE A 382 5.90 1.94 18.05
N SER A 383 6.16 3.16 17.62
CA SER A 383 7.49 3.62 17.24
C SER A 383 7.68 5.09 17.55
N LEU A 384 8.92 5.47 17.77
CA LEU A 384 9.32 6.85 18.00
C LEU A 384 9.99 7.36 16.72
N PRO A 385 9.41 8.35 16.01
CA PRO A 385 9.95 8.85 14.74
C PRO A 385 11.40 9.28 14.83
N PHE A 386 11.85 9.88 15.96
CA PHE A 386 13.18 10.39 16.11
C PHE A 386 14.28 9.31 16.06
N ASN A 387 13.97 8.06 16.39
CA ASN A 387 14.92 6.94 16.35
C ASN A 387 14.54 5.82 15.36
N THR A 388 13.52 6.06 14.52
CA THR A 388 13.04 5.12 13.50
C THR A 388 12.95 5.79 12.12
N SER A 389 11.78 6.22 11.69
CA SER A 389 11.53 6.71 10.33
C SER A 389 12.28 8.00 9.98
N GLN A 390 12.58 8.86 10.95
CA GLN A 390 13.33 10.11 10.81
C GLN A 390 14.65 10.11 11.62
N ALA A 391 15.22 8.93 11.87
CA ALA A 391 16.48 8.80 12.61
C ALA A 391 17.68 9.49 11.92
N THR A 392 17.62 9.66 10.60
CA THR A 392 18.64 10.38 9.83
C THR A 392 18.49 11.90 9.87
N PHE A 393 17.35 12.42 10.33
CA PHE A 393 17.10 13.84 10.45
C PHE A 393 17.75 14.42 11.70
N THR A 394 18.36 15.59 11.59
CA THR A 394 18.77 16.39 12.76
C THR A 394 17.53 16.84 13.54
N ALA A 395 17.70 17.23 14.81
CA ALA A 395 16.61 17.77 15.62
C ALA A 395 15.93 18.98 14.94
N LYS A 396 16.74 19.85 14.28
CA LYS A 396 16.22 20.99 13.54
C LYS A 396 15.38 20.55 12.34
N GLN A 397 15.85 19.60 11.54
CA GLN A 397 15.09 19.08 10.39
C GLN A 397 13.77 18.41 10.81
N ARG A 398 13.76 17.71 11.98
CA ARG A 398 12.52 17.18 12.52
C ARG A 398 11.54 18.30 12.90
N ALA A 399 12.02 19.33 13.61
CA ALA A 399 11.18 20.45 13.99
C ALA A 399 10.64 21.22 12.76
N ASP A 400 11.48 21.41 11.73
CA ASP A 400 11.09 22.08 10.46
C ASP A 400 9.92 21.37 9.75
N VAL A 401 9.74 20.04 9.96
CA VAL A 401 8.61 19.27 9.43
C VAL A 401 7.53 18.96 10.49
N GLY A 402 7.59 19.60 11.67
CA GLY A 402 6.58 19.52 12.70
C GLY A 402 6.69 18.28 13.62
N ILE A 403 7.83 17.59 13.59
CA ILE A 403 8.12 16.44 14.48
C ILE A 403 8.88 16.95 15.71
N ASP A 404 8.13 17.51 16.64
CA ASP A 404 8.64 17.98 17.92
C ASP A 404 9.06 16.82 18.86
N PRO A 405 9.90 17.06 19.88
CA PRO A 405 10.23 16.06 20.88
C PRO A 405 8.98 15.51 21.60
N GLY A 406 8.97 14.22 21.86
CA GLY A 406 7.81 13.53 22.47
C GLY A 406 6.82 12.97 21.44
N CYS A 407 7.17 13.00 20.15
CA CYS A 407 6.37 12.41 19.09
C CYS A 407 6.36 10.87 19.18
N VAL A 408 5.17 10.31 19.21
CA VAL A 408 4.91 8.86 19.22
C VAL A 408 4.00 8.54 18.03
N ARG A 409 4.38 7.54 17.23
CA ARG A 409 3.51 6.99 16.18
C ARG A 409 3.04 5.60 16.57
N LEU A 410 1.74 5.42 16.66
CA LEU A 410 1.07 4.17 16.92
C LEU A 410 0.37 3.68 15.65
N SER A 411 0.58 2.43 15.28
CA SER A 411 -0.26 1.69 14.34
C SER A 411 -1.16 0.79 15.18
N VAL A 412 -2.39 1.19 15.37
CA VAL A 412 -3.40 0.45 16.13
C VAL A 412 -3.76 -0.82 15.36
N GLY A 413 -3.74 -1.95 16.03
CA GLY A 413 -4.16 -3.24 15.50
C GLY A 413 -5.68 -3.44 15.55
N ILE A 414 -6.10 -4.67 15.73
CA ILE A 414 -7.51 -5.05 15.85
C ILE A 414 -7.82 -5.64 17.24
N GLU A 415 -6.99 -5.33 18.23
CA GLU A 415 -7.23 -5.65 19.63
C GLU A 415 -8.45 -4.88 20.14
N ASP A 416 -9.03 -5.33 21.25
CA ASP A 416 -10.14 -4.64 21.89
C ASP A 416 -9.73 -3.23 22.32
N ALA A 417 -10.46 -2.20 21.87
CA ALA A 417 -10.13 -0.82 22.14
C ALA A 417 -10.05 -0.49 23.64
N ALA A 418 -10.90 -1.14 24.47
CA ALA A 418 -10.89 -0.96 25.90
C ALA A 418 -9.59 -1.43 26.56
N ASP A 419 -9.00 -2.52 26.05
CA ASP A 419 -7.73 -3.05 26.56
C ASP A 419 -6.57 -2.14 26.18
N LEU A 420 -6.56 -1.62 24.94
CA LEU A 420 -5.58 -0.63 24.50
C LEU A 420 -5.66 0.66 25.33
N ILE A 421 -6.84 1.19 25.56
CA ILE A 421 -7.06 2.38 26.39
C ILE A 421 -6.57 2.15 27.81
N ALA A 422 -6.91 1.01 28.42
CA ALA A 422 -6.45 0.68 29.77
C ALA A 422 -4.92 0.55 29.86
N ASP A 423 -4.27 -0.02 28.82
CA ASP A 423 -2.82 -0.13 28.76
C ASP A 423 -2.14 1.25 28.62
N PHE A 424 -2.68 2.14 27.80
CA PHE A 424 -2.18 3.51 27.69
C PHE A 424 -2.40 4.31 28.96
N ASP A 425 -3.55 4.18 29.63
CA ASP A 425 -3.86 4.89 30.88
C ASP A 425 -2.90 4.48 32.01
N GLN A 426 -2.68 3.17 32.20
CA GLN A 426 -1.72 2.69 33.19
C GLN A 426 -0.29 3.13 32.87
N ALA A 427 0.15 3.08 31.60
CA ALA A 427 1.49 3.48 31.21
C ALA A 427 1.73 4.98 31.38
N LEU A 428 0.78 5.83 30.94
CA LEU A 428 0.86 7.27 31.15
C LEU A 428 0.85 7.63 32.65
N THR A 429 0.03 6.96 33.45
CA THR A 429 0.05 7.13 34.92
C THR A 429 1.40 6.76 35.53
N ALA A 430 1.98 5.67 35.11
CA ALA A 430 3.25 5.19 35.64
C ALA A 430 4.45 6.12 35.35
N ILE A 431 4.48 6.73 34.16
CA ILE A 431 5.60 7.61 33.78
C ILE A 431 5.46 9.05 34.31
N TYR A 432 4.27 9.42 34.79
CA TYR A 432 3.98 10.71 35.45
C TYR A 432 3.38 10.50 36.84
N PRO A 433 4.11 9.96 37.80
CA PRO A 433 3.58 9.77 39.16
C PRO A 433 3.07 11.10 39.72
N ALA A 434 1.94 11.05 40.42
CA ALA A 434 1.43 12.21 41.09
C ALA A 434 2.55 12.83 41.92
N LYS A 435 2.78 14.15 41.78
CA LYS A 435 3.67 14.86 42.72
C LYS A 435 3.18 14.53 44.12
N GLU A 436 3.96 13.84 44.92
CA GLU A 436 3.68 13.74 46.37
C GLU A 436 3.35 15.15 46.86
N ALA A 437 2.16 15.31 47.39
CA ALA A 437 1.79 16.57 48.00
C ALA A 437 2.85 16.88 49.04
N ALA A 438 3.68 17.88 48.78
CA ALA A 438 4.67 18.32 49.75
C ALA A 438 3.89 18.63 51.01
N HIS A 439 4.04 17.74 51.98
CA HIS A 439 3.52 17.98 53.30
C HIS A 439 4.20 19.24 53.83
N ALA A 440 3.43 20.34 53.87
CA ALA A 440 3.81 21.56 54.58
C ALA A 440 3.70 21.37 56.07
#